data_e5a5f2535fb3ebc30c3d8c8b94527e02
#
_entry.id   e5a5f2535fb3ebc30c3d8c8b94527e02
#
_cell.length_a   1.000
_cell.length_b   1.000
_cell.length_c   1.000
_cell.angle_alpha   90.00
_cell.angle_beta   90.00
_cell.angle_gamma   90.00
#
_symmetry.space_group_name_H-M   'P 1'
#
loop_
_entity.id
_entity.type
_entity.pdbx_description
1 polymer ?
#
loop_
_entity_poly.entity_id
_entity_poly.type
_entity_poly.pdbx_seq_one_letter_code
_entity_poly.pdbx_strand_id
1 'polypeptide(L)'
;MSAQNHLLLLRHGKAASYAEAPTDFERPLRPSGINTSRIMGQWIRDAGLVPDAILSSTAVRAEATARLAAEAMGFDALTIEWEPRIYEATLNTLLYVLAERGGAHSRVMLVGHNPGMEWLTDFLAGGFEDPSEKRFPTAGLGVLELEHAWDDLKPGCARSVRVIRPRELVPD
;
A
#
# COMPACT_ATOMS: atom_id res chain seq x y z
N MET A 1 -10.88 21.38 14.32
CA MET A 1 -9.85 21.09 13.30
C MET A 1 -10.13 19.75 12.69
N SER A 2 -10.21 19.65 11.38
CA SER A 2 -10.28 18.36 10.68
C SER A 2 -8.97 17.59 10.90
N ALA A 3 -9.04 16.30 11.21
CA ALA A 3 -7.87 15.46 11.29
C ALA A 3 -7.21 15.36 9.91
N GLN A 4 -5.92 15.64 9.83
CA GLN A 4 -5.16 15.46 8.59
C GLN A 4 -4.44 14.13 8.67
N ASN A 5 -4.95 13.15 7.94
CA ASN A 5 -4.39 11.80 7.89
C ASN A 5 -3.68 11.57 6.56
N HIS A 6 -2.67 10.72 6.58
CA HIS A 6 -1.99 10.25 5.37
C HIS A 6 -2.19 8.75 5.23
N LEU A 7 -2.61 8.34 4.04
CA LEU A 7 -2.71 6.93 3.68
C LEU A 7 -1.65 6.61 2.63
N LEU A 8 -0.79 5.65 2.95
CA LEU A 8 0.17 5.08 2.01
C LEU A 8 -0.37 3.73 1.55
N LEU A 9 -0.52 3.56 0.24
CA LEU A 9 -0.99 2.32 -0.37
C LEU A 9 0.14 1.69 -1.17
N LEU A 10 0.72 0.61 -0.68
CA LEU A 10 1.83 -0.08 -1.32
C LEU A 10 1.35 -1.40 -1.92
N ARG A 11 1.36 -1.50 -3.25
CA ARG A 11 1.15 -2.79 -3.92
C ARG A 11 2.40 -3.65 -3.77
N HIS A 12 2.22 -4.96 -3.52
CA HIS A 12 3.35 -5.89 -3.42
C HIS A 12 4.28 -5.82 -4.64
N GLY A 13 5.55 -6.16 -4.45
CA GLY A 13 6.55 -6.24 -5.51
C GLY A 13 6.27 -7.38 -6.49
N LYS A 14 7.04 -7.40 -7.60
CA LYS A 14 6.88 -8.42 -8.63
C LYS A 14 7.06 -9.83 -8.05
N ALA A 15 6.08 -10.69 -8.29
CA ALA A 15 6.03 -12.05 -7.76
C ALA A 15 6.31 -13.09 -8.84
N ALA A 16 6.70 -14.30 -8.40
CA ALA A 16 6.79 -15.48 -9.21
C ALA A 16 5.46 -15.80 -9.90
N SER A 17 5.50 -16.52 -11.03
CA SER A 17 4.28 -16.90 -11.76
C SER A 17 3.47 -17.95 -11.00
N TYR A 18 2.22 -18.14 -11.41
CA TYR A 18 1.33 -19.15 -10.83
C TYR A 18 1.90 -20.58 -10.94
N ALA A 19 2.70 -20.84 -11.97
CA ALA A 19 3.32 -22.15 -12.17
C ALA A 19 4.49 -22.43 -11.21
N GLU A 20 5.02 -21.40 -10.56
CA GLU A 20 6.19 -21.50 -9.68
C GLU A 20 5.87 -21.66 -8.20
N ALA A 21 4.58 -21.77 -7.86
CA ALA A 21 4.15 -21.95 -6.48
C ALA A 21 2.90 -22.85 -6.42
N PRO A 22 2.65 -23.56 -5.29
CA PRO A 22 1.48 -24.43 -5.15
C PRO A 22 0.16 -23.70 -5.24
N THR A 23 0.10 -22.47 -4.71
CA THR A 23 -1.11 -21.62 -4.70
C THR A 23 -0.74 -20.18 -4.99
N ASP A 24 -1.72 -19.35 -5.38
CA ASP A 24 -1.52 -17.91 -5.54
C ASP A 24 -0.99 -17.26 -4.26
N PHE A 25 -1.56 -17.62 -3.13
CA PHE A 25 -1.18 -17.09 -1.81
C PHE A 25 0.31 -17.30 -1.51
N GLU A 26 0.89 -18.42 -1.93
CA GLU A 26 2.27 -18.80 -1.65
C GLU A 26 3.31 -18.27 -2.65
N ARG A 27 2.89 -17.56 -3.69
CA ARG A 27 3.81 -17.01 -4.69
C ARG A 27 4.78 -16.01 -4.05
N PRO A 28 6.10 -16.30 -4.08
CA PRO A 28 7.11 -15.41 -3.50
C PRO A 28 7.45 -14.24 -4.42
N LEU A 29 8.18 -13.28 -3.90
CA LEU A 29 8.75 -12.21 -4.73
C LEU A 29 9.84 -12.73 -5.65
N ARG A 30 9.92 -12.15 -6.84
CA ARG A 30 11.10 -12.26 -7.71
C ARG A 30 12.23 -11.36 -7.16
N PRO A 31 13.49 -11.60 -7.58
CA PRO A 31 14.60 -10.71 -7.20
C PRO A 31 14.34 -9.23 -7.49
N SER A 32 13.72 -8.92 -8.65
CA SER A 32 13.33 -7.56 -8.98
C SER A 32 12.28 -6.98 -8.00
N GLY A 33 11.34 -7.81 -7.53
CA GLY A 33 10.34 -7.43 -6.54
C GLY A 33 10.95 -7.14 -5.16
N ILE A 34 11.97 -7.91 -4.79
CA ILE A 34 12.74 -7.66 -3.56
C ILE A 34 13.43 -6.30 -3.64
N ASN A 35 14.10 -6.05 -4.77
CA ASN A 35 14.83 -4.79 -4.98
C ASN A 35 13.90 -3.57 -4.98
N THR A 36 12.79 -3.62 -5.72
CA THR A 36 11.84 -2.50 -5.80
C THR A 36 11.13 -2.24 -4.48
N SER A 37 10.88 -3.28 -3.67
CA SER A 37 10.32 -3.12 -2.33
C SER A 37 11.26 -2.33 -1.41
N ARG A 38 12.55 -2.61 -1.45
CA ARG A 38 13.58 -1.86 -0.70
C ARG A 38 13.69 -0.42 -1.20
N ILE A 39 13.74 -0.22 -2.50
CA ILE A 39 13.81 1.13 -3.11
C ILE A 39 12.61 1.97 -2.65
N MET A 40 11.42 1.41 -2.65
CA MET A 40 10.23 2.12 -2.21
C MET A 40 10.29 2.46 -0.72
N GLY A 41 10.77 1.56 0.12
CA GLY A 41 10.99 1.85 1.55
C GLY A 41 11.98 2.98 1.76
N GLN A 42 13.07 3.01 1.03
CA GLN A 42 14.06 4.10 1.07
C GLN A 42 13.43 5.42 0.65
N TRP A 43 12.63 5.41 -0.42
CA TRP A 43 11.94 6.60 -0.88
C TRP A 43 10.98 7.15 0.19
N ILE A 44 10.21 6.29 0.84
CA ILE A 44 9.29 6.68 1.93
C ILE A 44 10.06 7.34 3.07
N ARG A 45 11.19 6.76 3.47
CA ARG A 45 12.07 7.34 4.51
C ARG A 45 12.57 8.72 4.10
N ASP A 46 13.13 8.83 2.90
CA ASP A 46 13.77 10.06 2.42
C ASP A 46 12.74 11.17 2.18
N ALA A 47 11.50 10.81 1.86
CA ALA A 47 10.38 11.74 1.72
C ALA A 47 9.78 12.19 3.07
N GLY A 48 10.24 11.64 4.20
CA GLY A 48 9.69 11.95 5.52
C GLY A 48 8.29 11.38 5.75
N LEU A 49 7.96 10.27 5.09
CA LEU A 49 6.62 9.68 5.10
C LEU A 49 6.54 8.34 5.86
N VAL A 50 7.49 8.05 6.73
CA VAL A 50 7.46 6.82 7.52
C VAL A 50 6.12 6.74 8.28
N PRO A 51 5.35 5.65 8.11
CA PRO A 51 4.03 5.53 8.74
C PRO A 51 4.12 5.28 10.25
N ASP A 52 3.02 5.56 10.95
CA ASP A 52 2.86 5.22 12.37
C ASP A 52 2.47 3.74 12.52
N ALA A 53 1.75 3.20 11.54
CA ALA A 53 1.33 1.81 11.50
C ALA A 53 1.41 1.25 10.09
N ILE A 54 1.78 -0.02 9.98
CA ILE A 54 1.75 -0.79 8.73
C ILE A 54 0.77 -1.94 8.89
N LEU A 55 -0.23 -1.99 8.01
CA LEU A 55 -1.20 -3.09 7.89
C LEU A 55 -0.89 -3.84 6.60
N SER A 56 -0.62 -5.14 6.69
CA SER A 56 -0.24 -5.91 5.50
C SER A 56 -1.08 -7.17 5.32
N SER A 57 -1.39 -7.44 4.04
CA SER A 57 -1.86 -8.76 3.62
C SER A 57 -0.86 -9.84 4.06
N THR A 58 -1.38 -11.01 4.35
CA THR A 58 -0.60 -12.19 4.77
C THR A 58 -0.13 -13.06 3.60
N ALA A 59 -0.50 -12.74 2.36
CA ALA A 59 0.07 -13.42 1.19
C ALA A 59 1.59 -13.27 1.16
N VAL A 60 2.30 -14.33 0.79
CA VAL A 60 3.76 -14.39 0.88
C VAL A 60 4.45 -13.18 0.22
N ARG A 61 4.01 -12.79 -0.98
CA ARG A 61 4.58 -11.64 -1.71
C ARG A 61 4.32 -10.29 -1.01
N ALA A 62 3.16 -10.15 -0.37
CA ALA A 62 2.81 -8.92 0.35
C ALA A 62 3.56 -8.84 1.69
N GLU A 63 3.64 -9.94 2.41
CA GLU A 63 4.40 -10.03 3.66
C GLU A 63 5.87 -9.68 3.43
N ALA A 64 6.48 -10.27 2.41
CA ALA A 64 7.87 -9.97 2.05
C ALA A 64 8.06 -8.50 1.66
N THR A 65 7.14 -7.93 0.88
CA THR A 65 7.18 -6.51 0.50
C THR A 65 7.12 -5.62 1.73
N ALA A 66 6.20 -5.89 2.65
CA ALA A 66 6.02 -5.12 3.88
C ALA A 66 7.28 -5.14 4.75
N ARG A 67 7.88 -6.31 4.95
CA ARG A 67 9.11 -6.47 5.75
C ARG A 67 10.29 -5.74 5.11
N LEU A 68 10.50 -5.91 3.81
CA LEU A 68 11.61 -5.26 3.08
C LEU A 68 11.48 -3.74 3.08
N ALA A 69 10.27 -3.22 2.83
CA ALA A 69 10.01 -1.79 2.86
C ALA A 69 10.19 -1.23 4.28
N ALA A 70 9.66 -1.91 5.30
CA ALA A 70 9.79 -1.51 6.70
C ALA A 70 11.26 -1.42 7.12
N GLU A 71 12.04 -2.45 6.81
CA GLU A 71 13.48 -2.47 7.08
C GLU A 71 14.21 -1.30 6.40
N ALA A 72 13.92 -1.07 5.12
CA ALA A 72 14.55 0.01 4.35
C ALA A 72 14.18 1.40 4.86
N MET A 73 12.98 1.59 5.39
CA MET A 73 12.55 2.89 5.93
C MET A 73 12.90 3.10 7.41
N GLY A 74 13.46 2.09 8.08
CA GLY A 74 13.77 2.16 9.51
C GLY A 74 12.56 1.98 10.42
N PHE A 75 11.50 1.33 9.93
CA PHE A 75 10.32 0.97 10.72
C PHE A 75 10.53 -0.39 11.38
N ASP A 76 10.10 -0.53 12.63
CA ASP A 76 10.22 -1.80 13.35
C ASP A 76 9.27 -2.86 12.74
N ALA A 77 9.86 -3.80 11.99
CA ALA A 77 9.12 -4.85 11.31
C ALA A 77 8.33 -5.77 12.26
N LEU A 78 8.72 -5.83 13.55
CA LEU A 78 7.99 -6.61 14.56
C LEU A 78 6.63 -5.98 14.91
N THR A 79 6.43 -4.71 14.59
CA THR A 79 5.17 -4.01 14.86
C THR A 79 4.23 -3.98 13.65
N ILE A 80 4.60 -4.62 12.53
CA ILE A 80 3.70 -4.77 11.38
C ILE A 80 2.48 -5.58 11.82
N GLU A 81 1.29 -5.06 11.53
CA GLU A 81 0.03 -5.74 11.80
C GLU A 81 -0.35 -6.57 10.57
N TRP A 82 -0.38 -7.88 10.74
CA TRP A 82 -0.77 -8.82 9.69
C TRP A 82 -2.28 -8.94 9.65
N GLU A 83 -2.87 -8.56 8.49
CA GLU A 83 -4.31 -8.49 8.32
C GLU A 83 -4.75 -9.40 7.15
N PRO A 84 -5.22 -10.61 7.43
CA PRO A 84 -5.62 -11.55 6.37
C PRO A 84 -6.72 -11.05 5.45
N ARG A 85 -7.58 -10.14 5.93
CA ARG A 85 -8.68 -9.58 5.13
C ARG A 85 -8.23 -8.72 3.97
N ILE A 86 -6.96 -8.28 3.95
CA ILE A 86 -6.42 -7.48 2.84
C ILE A 86 -6.19 -8.36 1.60
N TYR A 87 -5.95 -9.66 1.78
CA TYR A 87 -5.82 -10.59 0.66
C TYR A 87 -7.16 -10.76 -0.05
N GLU A 88 -7.20 -10.54 -1.36
CA GLU A 88 -8.42 -10.58 -2.19
C GLU A 88 -9.56 -9.67 -1.68
N ALA A 89 -9.20 -8.55 -1.06
CA ALA A 89 -10.16 -7.65 -0.45
C ALA A 89 -11.03 -6.90 -1.47
N THR A 90 -12.29 -6.74 -1.13
CA THR A 90 -13.18 -5.78 -1.78
C THR A 90 -12.90 -4.38 -1.24
N LEU A 91 -13.41 -3.34 -1.93
CA LEU A 91 -13.34 -1.96 -1.44
C LEU A 91 -13.90 -1.83 -0.01
N ASN A 92 -15.07 -2.39 0.23
CA ASN A 92 -15.70 -2.31 1.55
C ASN A 92 -14.84 -2.96 2.64
N THR A 93 -14.21 -4.10 2.36
CA THR A 93 -13.31 -4.75 3.31
C THR A 93 -12.12 -3.86 3.65
N LEU A 94 -11.52 -3.21 2.65
CA LEU A 94 -10.39 -2.29 2.88
C LEU A 94 -10.82 -1.09 3.73
N LEU A 95 -11.98 -0.51 3.47
CA LEU A 95 -12.54 0.58 4.28
C LEU A 95 -12.78 0.13 5.72
N TYR A 96 -13.30 -1.08 5.92
CA TYR A 96 -13.50 -1.66 7.26
C TYR A 96 -12.18 -1.83 8.01
N VAL A 97 -11.16 -2.36 7.34
CA VAL A 97 -9.83 -2.55 7.95
C VAL A 97 -9.26 -1.21 8.42
N LEU A 98 -9.35 -0.18 7.58
CA LEU A 98 -8.89 1.16 7.95
C LEU A 98 -9.69 1.74 9.12
N ALA A 99 -11.00 1.57 9.13
CA ALA A 99 -11.86 2.04 10.21
C ALA A 99 -11.51 1.37 11.55
N GLU A 100 -11.24 0.07 11.54
CA GLU A 100 -10.93 -0.69 12.75
C GLU A 100 -9.49 -0.50 13.24
N ARG A 101 -8.53 -0.39 12.31
CA ARG A 101 -7.10 -0.42 12.61
C ARG A 101 -6.42 0.94 12.56
N GLY A 102 -7.03 1.92 11.90
CA GLY A 102 -6.45 3.27 11.76
C GLY A 102 -6.30 3.97 13.11
N GLY A 103 -7.32 3.87 13.95
CA GLY A 103 -7.28 4.38 15.33
C GLY A 103 -6.86 5.84 15.41
N ALA A 104 -5.91 6.12 16.31
CA ALA A 104 -5.35 7.45 16.52
C ALA A 104 -4.11 7.72 15.64
N HIS A 105 -3.75 6.82 14.73
CA HIS A 105 -2.59 7.01 13.86
C HIS A 105 -2.86 8.11 12.83
N SER A 106 -1.88 9.01 12.64
CA SER A 106 -1.96 10.06 11.63
C SER A 106 -1.52 9.58 10.25
N ARG A 107 -0.67 8.55 10.20
CA ARG A 107 -0.17 7.99 8.95
C ARG A 107 -0.19 6.48 8.99
N VAL A 108 -0.99 5.88 8.10
CA VAL A 108 -1.15 4.43 7.98
C VAL A 108 -0.66 3.99 6.62
N MET A 109 0.14 2.94 6.57
CA MET A 109 0.49 2.26 5.32
C MET A 109 -0.24 0.92 5.24
N LEU A 110 -0.88 0.68 4.10
CA LEU A 110 -1.54 -0.57 3.78
C LEU A 110 -0.79 -1.25 2.64
N VAL A 111 -0.37 -2.49 2.85
CA VAL A 111 0.34 -3.29 1.85
C VAL A 111 -0.60 -4.37 1.33
N GLY A 112 -0.84 -4.38 0.03
CA GLY A 112 -1.82 -5.28 -0.54
C GLY A 112 -1.71 -5.48 -2.03
N HIS A 113 -2.85 -5.64 -2.67
CA HIS A 113 -2.98 -6.17 -4.01
C HIS A 113 -3.90 -5.32 -4.88
N ASN A 114 -3.68 -5.36 -6.21
CA ASN A 114 -4.71 -4.93 -7.16
C ASN A 114 -5.72 -6.08 -7.38
N PRO A 115 -6.97 -5.75 -7.71
CA PRO A 115 -7.47 -4.42 -7.98
C PRO A 115 -7.84 -3.58 -6.73
N GLY A 116 -7.73 -4.13 -5.53
CA GLY A 116 -8.13 -3.46 -4.29
C GLY A 116 -7.48 -2.09 -4.09
N MET A 117 -6.17 -1.99 -4.34
CA MET A 117 -5.44 -0.72 -4.22
C MET A 117 -5.98 0.35 -5.16
N GLU A 118 -6.29 -0.02 -6.41
CA GLU A 118 -6.87 0.89 -7.41
C GLU A 118 -8.29 1.29 -7.04
N TRP A 119 -9.15 0.36 -6.60
CA TRP A 119 -10.51 0.66 -6.16
C TRP A 119 -10.54 1.63 -4.99
N LEU A 120 -9.69 1.42 -3.99
CA LEU A 120 -9.61 2.30 -2.83
C LEU A 120 -9.13 3.69 -3.22
N THR A 121 -8.13 3.78 -4.08
CA THR A 121 -7.62 5.05 -4.58
C THR A 121 -8.70 5.79 -5.39
N ASP A 122 -9.40 5.10 -6.29
CA ASP A 122 -10.51 5.68 -7.06
C ASP A 122 -11.62 6.23 -6.15
N PHE A 123 -12.01 5.46 -5.16
CA PHE A 123 -13.04 5.86 -4.21
C PHE A 123 -12.65 7.13 -3.46
N LEU A 124 -11.43 7.16 -2.92
CA LEU A 124 -10.95 8.29 -2.13
C LEU A 124 -10.67 9.54 -2.97
N ALA A 125 -10.23 9.35 -4.21
CA ALA A 125 -9.97 10.45 -5.14
C ALA A 125 -11.25 11.04 -5.76
N GLY A 126 -12.37 10.32 -5.73
CA GLY A 126 -13.60 10.72 -6.40
C GLY A 126 -13.63 10.42 -7.90
N GLY A 127 -12.81 9.48 -8.35
CA GLY A 127 -12.65 9.08 -9.74
C GLY A 127 -11.30 9.53 -10.32
N PHE A 128 -10.94 8.96 -11.45
CA PHE A 128 -9.72 9.32 -12.19
C PHE A 128 -10.06 9.83 -13.59
N GLU A 129 -9.26 10.77 -14.06
CA GLU A 129 -9.45 11.37 -15.39
C GLU A 129 -9.11 10.40 -16.53
N ASP A 130 -8.19 9.46 -16.30
CA ASP A 130 -7.79 8.47 -17.32
C ASP A 130 -7.85 7.04 -16.77
N PRO A 131 -8.92 6.28 -17.11
CA PRO A 131 -9.04 4.89 -16.69
C PRO A 131 -8.08 3.92 -17.40
N SER A 132 -7.35 4.37 -18.43
CA SER A 132 -6.42 3.51 -19.19
C SER A 132 -5.04 3.40 -18.54
N GLU A 133 -4.66 4.30 -17.63
CA GLU A 133 -3.40 4.22 -16.92
C GLU A 133 -3.39 3.11 -15.87
N LYS A 134 -2.43 2.22 -15.96
CA LYS A 134 -2.11 1.30 -14.86
C LYS A 134 -1.53 2.10 -13.71
N ARG A 135 -2.36 2.48 -12.78
CA ARG A 135 -2.02 3.40 -11.69
C ARG A 135 -1.05 2.79 -10.71
N PHE A 136 -1.25 1.51 -10.37
CA PHE A 136 -0.42 0.78 -9.43
C PHE A 136 0.32 -0.37 -10.12
N PRO A 137 1.53 -0.14 -10.64
CA PRO A 137 2.42 -1.25 -10.98
C PRO A 137 2.82 -1.99 -9.70
N THR A 138 3.44 -3.16 -9.83
CA THR A 138 4.03 -3.85 -8.68
C THR A 138 5.01 -2.93 -7.96
N ALA A 139 4.99 -2.93 -6.62
CA ALA A 139 5.70 -2.00 -5.75
C ALA A 139 5.36 -0.52 -5.97
N GLY A 140 4.28 -0.21 -6.69
CA GLY A 140 3.74 1.15 -6.79
C GLY A 140 3.20 1.62 -5.46
N LEU A 141 3.41 2.90 -5.15
CA LEU A 141 2.99 3.53 -3.90
C LEU A 141 2.03 4.68 -4.16
N GLY A 142 0.83 4.60 -3.60
CA GLY A 142 -0.09 5.73 -3.51
C GLY A 142 0.15 6.51 -2.24
N VAL A 143 0.20 7.84 -2.35
CA VAL A 143 0.28 8.75 -1.21
C VAL A 143 -0.96 9.64 -1.24
N LEU A 144 -1.84 9.49 -0.25
CA LEU A 144 -3.09 10.22 -0.16
C LEU A 144 -3.12 11.07 1.12
N GLU A 145 -3.51 12.31 0.96
CA GLU A 145 -3.82 13.20 2.10
C GLU A 145 -5.34 13.20 2.31
N LEU A 146 -5.77 12.91 3.54
CA LEU A 146 -7.17 12.78 3.90
C LEU A 146 -7.51 13.77 5.01
N GLU A 147 -8.65 14.45 4.88
CA GLU A 147 -9.18 15.37 5.91
C GLU A 147 -10.20 14.71 6.83
N HIS A 148 -10.37 13.40 6.72
CA HIS A 148 -11.36 12.63 7.46
C HIS A 148 -10.72 11.61 8.39
N ALA A 149 -11.43 11.24 9.45
CA ALA A 149 -11.05 10.12 10.30
C ALA A 149 -11.15 8.79 9.55
N TRP A 150 -10.42 7.77 10.02
CA TRP A 150 -10.38 6.47 9.36
C TRP A 150 -11.73 5.75 9.28
N ASP A 151 -12.65 6.06 10.20
CA ASP A 151 -14.01 5.50 10.23
C ASP A 151 -15.05 6.38 9.51
N ASP A 152 -14.62 7.48 8.89
CA ASP A 152 -15.48 8.42 8.18
C ASP A 152 -14.99 8.71 6.75
N LEU A 153 -14.33 7.76 6.11
CA LEU A 153 -13.85 7.90 4.74
C LEU A 153 -15.00 7.90 3.74
N LYS A 154 -15.02 8.88 2.85
CA LYS A 154 -16.11 9.13 1.89
C LYS A 154 -15.57 9.23 0.47
N PRO A 155 -16.42 9.01 -0.56
CA PRO A 155 -16.01 9.23 -1.94
C PRO A 155 -15.47 10.65 -2.13
N GLY A 156 -14.29 10.76 -2.75
CA GLY A 156 -13.69 12.05 -3.05
C GLY A 156 -13.13 12.82 -1.86
N CYS A 157 -12.93 12.16 -0.71
CA CYS A 157 -12.42 12.83 0.49
C CYS A 157 -10.92 13.06 0.50
N ALA A 158 -10.17 12.52 -0.46
CA ALA A 158 -8.74 12.77 -0.57
C ALA A 158 -8.50 14.19 -1.09
N ARG A 159 -7.73 14.97 -0.34
CA ARG A 159 -7.29 16.31 -0.73
C ARG A 159 -6.24 16.26 -1.82
N SER A 160 -5.36 15.27 -1.79
CA SER A 160 -4.36 15.03 -2.82
C SER A 160 -4.12 13.53 -2.97
N VAL A 161 -3.78 13.14 -4.19
CA VAL A 161 -3.41 11.76 -4.54
C VAL A 161 -2.19 11.81 -5.43
N ARG A 162 -1.17 11.05 -5.06
CA ARG A 162 0.07 10.93 -5.82
C ARG A 162 0.47 9.46 -5.90
N VAL A 163 0.85 8.98 -7.08
CA VAL A 163 1.35 7.61 -7.26
C VAL A 163 2.82 7.66 -7.64
N ILE A 164 3.64 7.00 -6.85
CA ILE A 164 5.09 6.86 -7.08
C ILE A 164 5.33 5.48 -7.69
N ARG A 165 6.00 5.44 -8.83
CA ARG A 165 6.31 4.20 -9.55
C ARG A 165 7.79 3.88 -9.42
N PRO A 166 8.14 2.59 -9.16
CA PRO A 166 9.55 2.21 -9.01
C PRO A 166 10.45 2.63 -10.18
N ARG A 167 9.94 2.57 -11.43
CA ARG A 167 10.69 2.99 -12.62
C ARG A 167 11.12 4.47 -12.59
N GLU A 168 10.43 5.31 -11.81
CA GLU A 168 10.76 6.72 -11.66
C GLU A 168 11.91 6.95 -10.69
N LEU A 169 12.23 5.94 -9.87
CA LEU A 169 13.20 6.00 -8.80
C LEU A 169 14.52 5.27 -9.12
N VAL A 170 14.51 4.45 -10.17
CA VAL A 170 15.70 3.71 -10.61
C VAL A 170 16.31 4.47 -11.78
N PRO A 171 17.59 4.90 -11.72
CA PRO A 171 18.27 5.52 -12.87
C PRO A 171 18.40 4.50 -14.01
N ASP A 172 18.30 4.98 -15.28
CA ASP A 172 18.51 4.20 -16.50
C ASP A 172 19.93 3.61 -16.57
#